data_dc77bd7eb542de3dc81677b696fb21c1
#
_entry.id   dc77bd7eb542de3dc81677b696fb21c1
#
_cell.length_a   1.000
_cell.length_b   1.000
_cell.length_c   1.000
_cell.angle_alpha   90.00
_cell.angle_beta   90.00
_cell.angle_gamma   90.00
#
_symmetry.space_group_name_H-M   'P 1'
#
loop_
_entity.id
_entity.type
_entity.pdbx_description
1 polymer ?
#
loop_
_entity_poly.entity_id
_entity_poly.type
_entity_poly.pdbx_seq_one_letter_code
_entity_poly.pdbx_strand_id
1 'polypeptide(L)'
;PGSRVQVRIRGGNSMIGSNEPLYVVDGFPLVGGLQALNPADIQSIDILKDASATAIYGARGANGVVMITTKSGSGSTDSRISINSYYGIQNTANRFDMLNAQEYATVVNEFLKNNGEQPYFNSGNIPTEETDWQDAIFRTAPVQNHTLSFSGGSGKTTYALSGNYYKQEGIIINSGVEKGLFRFNLDHEVKSWLNLSVNLNASRREQDAVPVDNGRRGNTMFSGALAAAPGLPIFDENGLPTRIGEVYPFTDPGDMRNPMLWAEPYKNRSFANTFLVNSLLDFSITEALSFSTRFGLEYENSTSNGFSPIIYPNDRGGASVSNGYWNSFVNENILTYTKTFASIHKLSILGGVTYQNYSSRGSGIGVSGFTNNITEDYNLGSAETTNPASSYASEWTLLSGLGRVNYSLNDKYYITASVRADGSSR
;
A
#
# COMPACT_ATOMS: atom_id res chain seq x y z
N PRO A 1 9.65 -5.21 1.90
CA PRO A 1 8.99 -5.35 0.60
C PRO A 1 7.57 -4.81 0.65
N GLY A 2 7.05 -4.25 -0.47
CA GLY A 2 5.66 -3.80 -0.55
C GLY A 2 5.30 -2.54 0.24
N SER A 3 6.26 -1.74 0.66
CA SER A 3 6.01 -0.48 1.36
C SER A 3 5.22 0.51 0.50
N ARG A 4 4.35 1.28 1.14
CA ARG A 4 3.58 2.34 0.51
C ARG A 4 4.49 3.51 0.15
N VAL A 5 4.41 3.99 -1.09
CA VAL A 5 5.04 5.24 -1.50
C VAL A 5 4.12 6.39 -1.09
N GLN A 6 4.60 7.29 -0.24
CA GLN A 6 3.88 8.51 0.10
C GLN A 6 4.17 9.60 -0.93
N VAL A 7 3.12 10.07 -1.60
CA VAL A 7 3.19 11.17 -2.56
C VAL A 7 2.66 12.45 -1.89
N ARG A 8 3.40 13.54 -2.04
CA ARG A 8 2.99 14.88 -1.58
C ARG A 8 3.14 15.88 -2.71
N ILE A 9 2.11 16.70 -2.95
CA ILE A 9 2.10 17.69 -4.04
C ILE A 9 2.36 19.12 -3.50
N ARG A 10 1.72 19.51 -2.38
CA ARG A 10 1.76 20.87 -1.83
C ARG A 10 2.23 20.96 -0.38
N GLY A 11 2.94 19.96 0.14
CA GLY A 11 3.27 19.85 1.56
C GLY A 11 2.13 19.27 2.40
N GLY A 12 2.15 19.47 3.72
CA GLY A 12 1.10 18.98 4.62
C GLY A 12 0.07 20.09 4.88
N ASN A 13 -1.17 19.85 4.54
CA ASN A 13 -2.30 20.76 4.83
C ASN A 13 -3.05 20.36 6.11
N SER A 14 -2.79 19.17 6.66
CA SER A 14 -3.44 18.66 7.85
C SER A 14 -2.44 18.10 8.84
N MET A 15 -2.63 18.39 10.11
CA MET A 15 -1.84 17.83 11.23
C MET A 15 -2.36 16.44 11.66
N ILE A 16 -3.62 16.14 11.42
CA ILE A 16 -4.29 14.92 11.90
C ILE A 16 -4.81 14.07 10.72
N GLY A 17 -5.20 14.70 9.60
CA GLY A 17 -5.74 14.04 8.42
C GLY A 17 -4.65 13.57 7.44
N SER A 18 -5.04 12.76 6.46
CA SER A 18 -4.16 12.36 5.36
C SER A 18 -3.73 13.58 4.53
N ASN A 19 -2.45 13.67 4.22
CA ASN A 19 -1.88 14.65 3.30
C ASN A 19 -1.62 14.05 1.89
N GLU A 20 -2.11 12.84 1.63
CA GLU A 20 -2.00 12.20 0.32
C GLU A 20 -2.92 12.89 -0.70
N PRO A 21 -2.51 13.01 -1.97
CA PRO A 21 -3.36 13.52 -3.03
C PRO A 21 -4.51 12.54 -3.33
N LEU A 22 -5.55 13.04 -3.99
CA LEU A 22 -6.58 12.19 -4.56
C LEU A 22 -6.03 11.50 -5.81
N TYR A 23 -6.09 10.19 -5.85
CA TYR A 23 -5.78 9.42 -7.06
C TYR A 23 -7.04 9.22 -7.90
N VAL A 24 -6.94 9.53 -9.18
CA VAL A 24 -8.02 9.34 -10.16
C VAL A 24 -7.48 8.46 -11.27
N VAL A 25 -8.03 7.27 -11.44
CA VAL A 25 -7.61 6.28 -12.44
C VAL A 25 -8.69 6.15 -13.51
N ASP A 26 -8.34 6.44 -14.75
CA ASP A 26 -9.26 6.46 -15.90
C ASP A 26 -10.56 7.25 -15.61
N GLY A 27 -10.39 8.39 -14.90
CA GLY A 27 -11.47 9.26 -14.46
C GLY A 27 -12.23 8.80 -13.20
N PHE A 28 -11.90 7.66 -12.60
CA PHE A 28 -12.51 7.17 -11.37
C PHE A 28 -11.69 7.59 -10.14
N PRO A 29 -12.27 8.34 -9.17
CA PRO A 29 -11.60 8.75 -7.95
C PRO A 29 -11.51 7.58 -6.96
N LEU A 30 -10.30 7.10 -6.69
CA LEU A 30 -10.03 6.01 -5.75
C LEU A 30 -10.23 6.45 -4.29
N VAL A 31 -10.63 5.49 -3.46
CA VAL A 31 -10.59 5.58 -1.99
C VAL A 31 -9.40 4.77 -1.46
N GLY A 32 -9.10 3.64 -2.08
CA GLY A 32 -7.91 2.86 -1.83
C GLY A 32 -6.64 3.47 -2.47
N GLY A 33 -5.54 2.80 -2.32
CA GLY A 33 -4.27 3.23 -2.91
C GLY A 33 -4.03 2.63 -4.30
N LEU A 34 -2.89 2.99 -4.91
CA LEU A 34 -2.47 2.50 -6.23
C LEU A 34 -1.95 1.05 -6.23
N GLN A 35 -2.11 0.31 -5.14
CA GLN A 35 -1.51 -1.02 -4.98
C GLN A 35 -2.09 -2.08 -5.93
N ALA A 36 -3.31 -1.84 -6.43
CA ALA A 36 -3.98 -2.69 -7.41
C ALA A 36 -3.58 -2.38 -8.87
N LEU A 37 -2.71 -1.40 -9.10
CA LEU A 37 -2.25 -1.02 -10.43
C LEU A 37 -0.83 -1.52 -10.68
N ASN A 38 -0.62 -2.07 -11.88
CA ASN A 38 0.73 -2.35 -12.37
C ASN A 38 1.30 -1.08 -13.01
N PRO A 39 2.48 -0.57 -12.56
CA PRO A 39 3.11 0.59 -13.18
C PRO A 39 3.36 0.43 -14.69
N ALA A 40 3.57 -0.80 -15.18
CA ALA A 40 3.76 -1.09 -16.60
C ALA A 40 2.50 -0.84 -17.44
N ASP A 41 1.32 -0.78 -16.82
CA ASP A 41 0.04 -0.49 -17.48
C ASP A 41 -0.31 1.00 -17.52
N ILE A 42 0.49 1.86 -16.90
CA ILE A 42 0.28 3.30 -16.90
C ILE A 42 0.74 3.89 -18.24
N GLN A 43 -0.11 4.69 -18.85
CA GLN A 43 0.19 5.45 -20.06
C GLN A 43 0.69 6.85 -19.73
N SER A 44 -0.02 7.58 -18.84
CA SER A 44 0.39 8.91 -18.38
C SER A 44 -0.01 9.15 -16.93
N ILE A 45 0.72 10.07 -16.29
CA ILE A 45 0.42 10.59 -14.96
C ILE A 45 0.41 12.11 -15.07
N ASP A 46 -0.74 12.73 -14.78
CA ASP A 46 -0.93 14.17 -14.79
C ASP A 46 -1.24 14.65 -13.38
N ILE A 47 -0.59 15.73 -12.96
CA ILE A 47 -0.74 16.28 -11.60
C ILE A 47 -1.51 17.59 -11.67
N LEU A 48 -2.74 17.59 -11.13
CA LEU A 48 -3.55 18.79 -10.98
C LEU A 48 -3.23 19.42 -9.62
N LYS A 49 -2.53 20.55 -9.67
CA LYS A 49 -2.15 21.30 -8.46
C LYS A 49 -2.90 22.64 -8.32
N ASP A 50 -3.53 23.12 -9.37
CA ASP A 50 -4.20 24.43 -9.36
C ASP A 50 -5.65 24.30 -8.86
N ALA A 51 -6.11 25.30 -8.11
CA ALA A 51 -7.45 25.31 -7.52
C ALA A 51 -8.56 25.18 -8.58
N SER A 52 -8.40 25.81 -9.75
CA SER A 52 -9.36 25.71 -10.85
C SER A 52 -9.45 24.30 -11.45
N ALA A 53 -8.31 23.59 -11.53
CA ALA A 53 -8.26 22.22 -12.04
C ALA A 53 -8.82 21.22 -11.00
N THR A 54 -8.53 21.43 -9.71
CA THR A 54 -8.99 20.54 -8.63
C THR A 54 -10.43 20.79 -8.18
N ALA A 55 -11.03 21.93 -8.55
CA ALA A 55 -12.40 22.32 -8.15
C ALA A 55 -13.47 21.25 -8.52
N ILE A 56 -13.27 20.49 -9.61
CA ILE A 56 -14.19 19.41 -9.99
C ILE A 56 -14.20 18.24 -8.99
N TYR A 57 -13.13 18.08 -8.20
CA TYR A 57 -13.00 17.02 -7.19
C TYR A 57 -13.39 17.49 -5.77
N GLY A 58 -13.74 18.81 -5.62
CA GLY A 58 -14.18 19.38 -4.36
C GLY A 58 -13.15 19.30 -3.25
N ALA A 59 -13.58 19.15 -2.01
CA ALA A 59 -12.72 19.07 -0.83
C ALA A 59 -11.68 17.94 -0.91
N ARG A 60 -11.99 16.84 -1.63
CA ARG A 60 -11.04 15.72 -1.83
C ARG A 60 -9.81 16.10 -2.64
N GLY A 61 -9.92 17.11 -3.52
CA GLY A 61 -8.80 17.64 -4.30
C GLY A 61 -7.92 18.65 -3.58
N ALA A 62 -8.15 18.94 -2.29
CA ALA A 62 -7.44 19.98 -1.53
C ALA A 62 -5.92 19.74 -1.46
N ASN A 63 -5.49 18.48 -1.38
CA ASN A 63 -4.07 18.08 -1.39
C ASN A 63 -3.48 17.92 -2.80
N GLY A 64 -4.24 18.29 -3.85
CA GLY A 64 -3.94 18.01 -5.25
C GLY A 64 -4.56 16.71 -5.74
N VAL A 65 -4.52 16.53 -7.05
CA VAL A 65 -5.07 15.33 -7.70
C VAL A 65 -4.00 14.73 -8.62
N VAL A 66 -3.79 13.44 -8.53
CA VAL A 66 -2.95 12.65 -9.43
C VAL A 66 -3.87 11.88 -10.37
N MET A 67 -3.92 12.32 -11.63
CA MET A 67 -4.66 11.63 -12.67
C MET A 67 -3.77 10.59 -13.33
N ILE A 68 -4.24 9.36 -13.38
CA ILE A 68 -3.54 8.24 -13.98
C ILE A 68 -4.40 7.74 -15.13
N THR A 69 -3.83 7.78 -16.32
CA THR A 69 -4.45 7.17 -17.50
C THR A 69 -3.74 5.84 -17.76
N THR A 70 -4.51 4.78 -17.88
CA THR A 70 -3.97 3.46 -18.19
C THR A 70 -3.93 3.22 -19.70
N LYS A 71 -3.08 2.31 -20.15
CA LYS A 71 -2.96 1.94 -21.56
C LYS A 71 -4.29 1.39 -22.09
N SER A 72 -4.78 1.92 -23.18
CA SER A 72 -5.95 1.44 -23.92
C SER A 72 -5.52 0.69 -25.20
N GLY A 73 -6.47 0.04 -25.85
CA GLY A 73 -6.26 -0.54 -27.16
C GLY A 73 -6.02 0.55 -28.23
N SER A 74 -5.30 0.20 -29.30
CA SER A 74 -5.17 1.06 -30.48
C SER A 74 -6.29 0.75 -31.47
N GLY A 75 -6.81 1.76 -32.17
CA GLY A 75 -7.79 1.57 -33.25
C GLY A 75 -7.21 0.86 -34.51
N SER A 76 -5.94 0.44 -34.45
CA SER A 76 -5.31 -0.37 -35.51
C SER A 76 -5.88 -1.79 -35.52
N THR A 77 -6.08 -2.34 -36.70
CA THR A 77 -6.51 -3.73 -36.89
C THR A 77 -5.45 -4.76 -36.44
N ASP A 78 -4.23 -4.32 -36.20
CA ASP A 78 -3.13 -5.18 -35.76
C ASP A 78 -3.18 -5.37 -34.25
N SER A 79 -3.38 -6.60 -33.82
CA SER A 79 -3.26 -6.98 -32.41
C SER A 79 -1.80 -7.05 -32.01
N ARG A 80 -1.46 -6.51 -30.85
CA ARG A 80 -0.11 -6.50 -30.29
C ARG A 80 -0.04 -7.37 -29.04
N ILE A 81 0.94 -8.26 -29.01
CA ILE A 81 1.33 -9.02 -27.81
C ILE A 81 2.63 -8.43 -27.29
N SER A 82 2.70 -8.17 -25.99
CA SER A 82 3.90 -7.67 -25.33
C SER A 82 4.20 -8.52 -24.10
N ILE A 83 5.44 -8.97 -24.00
CA ILE A 83 5.95 -9.69 -22.83
C ILE A 83 7.07 -8.85 -22.24
N ASN A 84 6.95 -8.53 -20.96
CA ASN A 84 7.99 -7.86 -20.18
C ASN A 84 8.30 -8.74 -18.97
N SER A 85 9.55 -9.17 -18.86
CA SER A 85 9.99 -10.08 -17.81
C SER A 85 11.36 -9.68 -17.32
N TYR A 86 11.52 -9.55 -16.01
CA TYR A 86 12.83 -9.41 -15.41
C TYR A 86 12.97 -10.27 -14.14
N TYR A 87 14.20 -10.67 -13.90
CA TYR A 87 14.66 -11.28 -12.66
C TYR A 87 15.87 -10.50 -12.17
N GLY A 88 15.89 -10.18 -10.89
CA GLY A 88 16.97 -9.43 -10.25
C GLY A 88 17.27 -9.96 -8.86
N ILE A 89 18.36 -9.49 -8.31
CA ILE A 89 18.78 -9.74 -6.92
C ILE A 89 18.91 -8.41 -6.19
N GLN A 90 18.59 -8.42 -4.92
CA GLN A 90 18.65 -7.25 -4.04
C GLN A 90 19.56 -7.55 -2.85
N ASN A 91 20.37 -6.57 -2.49
CA ASN A 91 21.18 -6.58 -1.27
C ASN A 91 20.95 -5.28 -0.51
N THR A 92 21.28 -5.25 0.77
CA THR A 92 21.35 -4.00 1.51
C THR A 92 22.42 -3.08 0.89
N ALA A 93 22.04 -1.81 0.68
CA ALA A 93 22.97 -0.84 0.08
C ALA A 93 24.06 -0.41 1.05
N ASN A 94 23.69 -0.28 2.33
CA ASN A 94 24.60 0.14 3.40
C ASN A 94 24.33 -0.69 4.65
N ARG A 95 25.37 -0.93 5.42
CA ARG A 95 25.32 -1.46 6.79
C ARG A 95 25.88 -0.42 7.73
N PHE A 96 25.45 -0.45 8.98
CA PHE A 96 26.05 0.39 10.02
C PHE A 96 27.39 -0.21 10.43
N ASP A 97 28.36 0.65 10.64
CA ASP A 97 29.62 0.29 11.28
C ASP A 97 29.35 0.17 12.78
N MET A 98 29.38 -1.05 13.30
CA MET A 98 29.05 -1.35 14.68
C MET A 98 30.30 -1.55 15.49
N LEU A 99 30.22 -1.33 16.81
CA LEU A 99 31.29 -1.59 17.72
C LEU A 99 31.68 -3.08 17.70
N ASN A 100 32.96 -3.38 17.71
CA ASN A 100 33.46 -4.72 18.00
C ASN A 100 33.37 -5.02 19.52
N ALA A 101 33.68 -6.25 19.95
CA ALA A 101 33.52 -6.66 21.33
C ALA A 101 34.39 -5.83 22.31
N GLN A 102 35.61 -5.47 21.91
CA GLN A 102 36.54 -4.66 22.73
C GLN A 102 36.06 -3.20 22.85
N GLU A 103 35.58 -2.62 21.73
CA GLU A 103 35.05 -1.26 21.72
C GLU A 103 33.73 -1.19 22.51
N TYR A 104 32.85 -2.19 22.36
CA TYR A 104 31.63 -2.30 23.14
C TYR A 104 31.95 -2.38 24.65
N ALA A 105 32.86 -3.24 25.05
CA ALA A 105 33.29 -3.36 26.46
C ALA A 105 33.84 -2.03 27.03
N THR A 106 34.60 -1.29 26.21
CA THR A 106 35.14 0.02 26.59
C THR A 106 34.02 1.03 26.82
N VAL A 107 33.08 1.14 25.87
CA VAL A 107 31.94 2.07 25.95
C VAL A 107 31.03 1.75 27.14
N VAL A 108 30.73 0.46 27.35
CA VAL A 108 29.92 0.01 28.48
C VAL A 108 30.57 0.33 29.81
N ASN A 109 31.84 0.03 29.95
CA ASN A 109 32.57 0.35 31.18
C ASN A 109 32.64 1.86 31.49
N GLU A 110 32.76 2.68 30.44
CA GLU A 110 32.70 4.14 30.59
C GLU A 110 31.30 4.59 31.01
N PHE A 111 30.28 4.03 30.42
CA PHE A 111 28.88 4.30 30.78
C PHE A 111 28.60 3.96 32.25
N LEU A 112 28.98 2.75 32.70
CA LEU A 112 28.82 2.32 34.09
C LEU A 112 29.54 3.25 35.05
N LYS A 113 30.80 3.58 34.73
CA LYS A 113 31.63 4.51 35.56
C LYS A 113 30.96 5.89 35.66
N ASN A 114 30.41 6.41 34.56
CA ASN A 114 29.74 7.70 34.56
C ASN A 114 28.45 7.71 35.39
N ASN A 115 27.82 6.54 35.54
CA ASN A 115 26.66 6.32 36.41
C ASN A 115 27.05 6.00 37.87
N GLY A 116 28.35 5.99 38.23
CA GLY A 116 28.80 5.67 39.56
C GLY A 116 28.89 4.17 39.87
N GLU A 117 28.76 3.34 38.85
CA GLU A 117 28.85 1.87 38.95
C GLU A 117 30.26 1.36 38.68
N GLN A 118 30.55 0.13 39.08
CA GLN A 118 31.85 -0.51 38.78
C GLN A 118 31.87 -1.01 37.34
N PRO A 119 33.01 -0.92 36.65
CA PRO A 119 33.19 -1.52 35.34
C PRO A 119 32.89 -3.03 35.38
N TYR A 120 32.17 -3.51 34.38
CA TYR A 120 31.80 -4.91 34.25
C TYR A 120 32.84 -5.73 33.49
N PHE A 121 33.35 -5.20 32.38
CA PHE A 121 34.30 -5.89 31.52
C PHE A 121 35.75 -5.71 32.02
N ASN A 122 36.49 -6.79 31.99
CA ASN A 122 37.92 -6.83 32.29
C ASN A 122 38.60 -7.80 31.30
N SER A 123 39.92 -7.91 31.35
CA SER A 123 40.67 -8.76 30.42
C SER A 123 40.32 -10.25 30.41
N GLY A 124 39.58 -10.72 31.41
CA GLY A 124 39.16 -12.12 31.51
C GLY A 124 37.74 -12.42 31.06
N ASN A 125 36.92 -11.39 30.83
CA ASN A 125 35.52 -11.60 30.46
C ASN A 125 35.05 -10.82 29.21
N ILE A 126 35.98 -10.18 28.49
CA ILE A 126 35.65 -9.64 27.17
C ILE A 126 35.53 -10.81 26.20
N PRO A 127 34.40 -10.93 25.48
CA PRO A 127 34.21 -11.98 24.49
C PRO A 127 35.27 -11.93 23.40
N THR A 128 35.78 -13.09 23.01
CA THR A 128 36.73 -13.25 21.91
C THR A 128 36.06 -13.56 20.55
N GLU A 129 34.86 -14.05 20.60
CA GLU A 129 34.04 -14.27 19.41
C GLU A 129 33.14 -13.08 19.18
N GLU A 130 32.93 -12.74 17.93
CA GLU A 130 32.08 -11.62 17.51
C GLU A 130 30.97 -12.08 16.61
N THR A 131 29.79 -11.54 16.84
CA THR A 131 28.59 -11.78 16.04
C THR A 131 28.24 -10.54 15.22
N ASP A 132 28.26 -10.65 13.90
CA ASP A 132 27.63 -9.67 13.02
C ASP A 132 26.11 -9.88 13.02
N TRP A 133 25.41 -9.16 13.89
CA TRP A 133 23.96 -9.23 14.01
C TRP A 133 23.24 -8.71 12.78
N GLN A 134 23.85 -7.84 11.98
CA GLN A 134 23.28 -7.38 10.72
C GLN A 134 23.36 -8.49 9.67
N ASP A 135 24.45 -9.27 9.64
CA ASP A 135 24.57 -10.44 8.75
C ASP A 135 23.56 -11.53 9.09
N ALA A 136 23.22 -11.69 10.36
CA ALA A 136 22.21 -12.64 10.81
C ALA A 136 20.80 -12.36 10.27
N ILE A 137 20.44 -11.10 10.03
CA ILE A 137 19.11 -10.69 9.57
C ILE A 137 19.03 -10.32 8.09
N PHE A 138 20.14 -9.95 7.46
CA PHE A 138 20.16 -9.57 6.06
C PHE A 138 20.50 -10.75 5.16
N ARG A 139 19.89 -10.77 3.99
CA ARG A 139 20.18 -11.74 2.92
C ARG A 139 20.18 -11.09 1.55
N THR A 140 20.84 -11.75 0.62
CA THR A 140 20.61 -11.52 -0.80
C THR A 140 19.25 -12.08 -1.18
N ALA A 141 18.38 -11.26 -1.75
CA ALA A 141 16.98 -11.59 -1.99
C ALA A 141 16.60 -11.45 -3.47
N PRO A 142 15.91 -12.43 -4.07
CA PRO A 142 15.46 -12.34 -5.45
C PRO A 142 14.22 -11.43 -5.58
N VAL A 143 14.11 -10.81 -6.76
CA VAL A 143 12.92 -10.11 -7.23
C VAL A 143 12.63 -10.54 -8.66
N GLN A 144 11.36 -10.78 -8.96
CA GLN A 144 10.92 -11.11 -10.31
C GLN A 144 9.60 -10.40 -10.63
N ASN A 145 9.46 -10.06 -11.91
CA ASN A 145 8.26 -9.42 -12.42
C ASN A 145 8.02 -9.89 -13.86
N HIS A 146 6.82 -10.39 -14.12
CA HIS A 146 6.43 -10.93 -15.42
C HIS A 146 5.09 -10.31 -15.81
N THR A 147 5.07 -9.59 -16.92
CA THR A 147 3.85 -8.97 -17.48
C THR A 147 3.62 -9.49 -18.88
N LEU A 148 2.42 -9.99 -19.13
CA LEU A 148 1.91 -10.35 -20.44
C LEU A 148 0.76 -9.40 -20.79
N SER A 149 0.83 -8.75 -21.94
CA SER A 149 -0.19 -7.81 -22.38
C SER A 149 -0.61 -8.09 -23.82
N PHE A 150 -1.94 -7.95 -24.04
CA PHE A 150 -2.58 -8.03 -25.35
C PHE A 150 -3.34 -6.74 -25.59
N SER A 151 -3.18 -6.13 -26.73
CA SER A 151 -3.94 -4.96 -27.10
C SER A 151 -4.24 -4.96 -28.60
N GLY A 152 -5.37 -4.39 -28.96
CA GLY A 152 -5.77 -4.30 -30.35
C GLY A 152 -7.07 -3.56 -30.51
N GLY A 153 -7.59 -3.57 -31.72
CA GLY A 153 -8.88 -2.97 -32.02
C GLY A 153 -9.30 -3.29 -33.45
N SER A 154 -10.57 -3.12 -33.73
CA SER A 154 -11.14 -3.24 -35.07
C SER A 154 -12.32 -2.28 -35.19
N GLY A 155 -12.18 -1.30 -36.08
CA GLY A 155 -13.25 -0.33 -36.35
C GLY A 155 -13.76 0.37 -35.09
N LYS A 156 -14.84 -0.16 -34.53
CA LYS A 156 -15.58 0.44 -33.42
C LYS A 156 -15.13 -0.03 -32.04
N THR A 157 -14.22 -0.97 -31.94
CA THR A 157 -13.83 -1.59 -30.68
C THR A 157 -12.33 -1.53 -30.49
N THR A 158 -11.87 -1.06 -29.33
CA THR A 158 -10.49 -1.20 -28.88
C THR A 158 -10.45 -1.92 -27.53
N TYR A 159 -9.43 -2.72 -27.33
CA TYR A 159 -9.27 -3.47 -26.09
C TYR A 159 -7.80 -3.56 -25.66
N ALA A 160 -7.59 -3.63 -24.36
CA ALA A 160 -6.32 -3.95 -23.76
C ALA A 160 -6.53 -4.90 -22.59
N LEU A 161 -5.70 -5.94 -22.52
CA LEU A 161 -5.69 -6.95 -21.48
C LEU A 161 -4.28 -7.11 -20.98
N SER A 162 -4.07 -7.15 -19.66
CA SER A 162 -2.77 -7.48 -19.09
C SER A 162 -2.91 -8.39 -17.88
N GLY A 163 -1.91 -9.28 -17.72
CA GLY A 163 -1.68 -10.07 -16.53
C GLY A 163 -0.25 -9.83 -16.03
N ASN A 164 -0.11 -9.65 -14.74
CA ASN A 164 1.18 -9.43 -14.11
C ASN A 164 1.35 -10.33 -12.89
N TYR A 165 2.53 -10.93 -12.78
CA TYR A 165 2.99 -11.62 -11.58
C TYR A 165 4.26 -10.95 -11.08
N TYR A 166 4.24 -10.55 -9.81
CA TYR A 166 5.36 -9.92 -9.12
C TYR A 166 5.64 -10.66 -7.83
N LYS A 167 6.91 -11.03 -7.60
CA LYS A 167 7.38 -11.59 -6.34
C LYS A 167 8.68 -10.92 -5.94
N GLN A 168 8.75 -10.46 -4.70
CA GLN A 168 9.93 -9.86 -4.09
C GLN A 168 10.15 -10.48 -2.73
N GLU A 169 11.22 -11.21 -2.55
CA GLU A 169 11.69 -11.58 -1.22
C GLU A 169 12.34 -10.35 -0.55
N GLY A 170 12.17 -10.22 0.74
CA GLY A 170 12.81 -9.13 1.49
C GLY A 170 14.29 -9.38 1.74
N ILE A 171 15.08 -8.31 1.73
CA ILE A 171 16.48 -8.36 2.17
C ILE A 171 16.64 -8.64 3.67
N ILE A 172 15.56 -8.46 4.44
CA ILE A 172 15.45 -8.96 5.82
C ILE A 172 14.76 -10.32 5.76
N ILE A 173 15.33 -11.31 6.44
CA ILE A 173 14.78 -12.68 6.49
C ILE A 173 13.31 -12.67 6.93
N ASN A 174 12.56 -13.72 6.58
CA ASN A 174 11.15 -13.89 6.91
C ASN A 174 10.24 -12.72 6.46
N SER A 175 10.62 -12.01 5.40
CA SER A 175 9.80 -10.96 4.81
C SER A 175 9.73 -11.09 3.29
N GLY A 176 8.58 -10.70 2.71
CA GLY A 176 8.36 -10.78 1.28
C GLY A 176 7.02 -10.22 0.84
N VAL A 177 6.84 -10.08 -0.47
CA VAL A 177 5.56 -9.74 -1.10
C VAL A 177 5.39 -10.46 -2.41
N GLU A 178 4.19 -10.99 -2.63
CA GLU A 178 3.76 -11.59 -3.88
C GLU A 178 2.48 -10.92 -4.34
N LYS A 179 2.39 -10.63 -5.66
CA LYS A 179 1.22 -9.96 -6.27
C LYS A 179 0.87 -10.62 -7.59
N GLY A 180 -0.42 -10.90 -7.76
CA GLY A 180 -1.02 -11.17 -9.06
C GLY A 180 -1.94 -10.01 -9.43
N LEU A 181 -1.80 -9.45 -10.63
CA LEU A 181 -2.63 -8.35 -11.11
C LEU A 181 -3.21 -8.74 -12.48
N PHE A 182 -4.46 -8.37 -12.67
CA PHE A 182 -5.17 -8.54 -13.92
C PHE A 182 -5.87 -7.23 -14.28
N ARG A 183 -5.81 -6.83 -15.55
CA ARG A 183 -6.46 -5.64 -16.06
C ARG A 183 -7.10 -5.93 -17.41
N PHE A 184 -8.29 -5.34 -17.59
CA PHE A 184 -9.02 -5.36 -18.84
C PHE A 184 -9.63 -3.97 -19.11
N ASN A 185 -9.35 -3.42 -20.30
CA ASN A 185 -9.96 -2.20 -20.80
C ASN A 185 -10.65 -2.50 -22.13
N LEU A 186 -11.85 -1.96 -22.29
CA LEU A 186 -12.66 -2.05 -23.50
C LEU A 186 -13.25 -0.67 -23.79
N ASP A 187 -13.06 -0.18 -25.00
CA ASP A 187 -13.78 0.96 -25.54
C ASP A 187 -14.54 0.49 -26.79
N HIS A 188 -15.85 0.75 -26.84
CA HIS A 188 -16.71 0.30 -27.91
C HIS A 188 -17.72 1.38 -28.33
N GLU A 189 -17.71 1.76 -29.61
CA GLU A 189 -18.78 2.56 -30.23
C GLU A 189 -20.00 1.67 -30.49
N VAL A 190 -20.94 1.62 -29.54
CA VAL A 190 -22.18 0.83 -29.65
C VAL A 190 -23.06 1.35 -30.80
N LYS A 191 -23.16 2.66 -30.89
CA LYS A 191 -23.82 3.43 -31.96
C LYS A 191 -23.03 4.74 -32.16
N SER A 192 -23.27 5.42 -33.29
CA SER A 192 -22.63 6.72 -33.54
C SER A 192 -22.94 7.79 -32.48
N TRP A 193 -23.96 7.59 -31.67
CA TRP A 193 -24.37 8.46 -30.57
C TRP A 193 -24.10 7.86 -29.18
N LEU A 194 -23.56 6.65 -29.07
CA LEU A 194 -23.35 5.94 -27.80
C LEU A 194 -21.98 5.23 -27.80
N ASN A 195 -21.10 5.65 -26.89
CA ASN A 195 -19.85 4.98 -26.58
C ASN A 195 -19.91 4.33 -25.20
N LEU A 196 -19.36 3.14 -25.09
CA LEU A 196 -19.18 2.38 -23.86
C LEU A 196 -17.69 2.21 -23.60
N SER A 197 -17.23 2.63 -22.42
CA SER A 197 -15.89 2.28 -21.90
C SER A 197 -16.03 1.45 -20.62
N VAL A 198 -15.27 0.38 -20.52
CA VAL A 198 -15.21 -0.49 -19.33
C VAL A 198 -13.74 -0.71 -18.95
N ASN A 199 -13.41 -0.41 -17.71
CA ASN A 199 -12.10 -0.67 -17.12
C ASN A 199 -12.27 -1.56 -15.90
N LEU A 200 -11.56 -2.69 -15.88
CA LEU A 200 -11.55 -3.65 -14.79
C LEU A 200 -10.10 -3.87 -14.34
N ASN A 201 -9.86 -3.75 -13.04
CA ASN A 201 -8.61 -4.15 -12.41
C ASN A 201 -8.91 -5.12 -11.26
N ALA A 202 -8.18 -6.21 -11.21
CA ALA A 202 -8.24 -7.15 -10.11
C ALA A 202 -6.83 -7.44 -9.62
N SER A 203 -6.64 -7.51 -8.32
CA SER A 203 -5.35 -7.86 -7.74
C SER A 203 -5.50 -8.75 -6.52
N ARG A 204 -4.53 -9.64 -6.35
CA ARG A 204 -4.28 -10.36 -5.11
C ARG A 204 -2.87 -10.05 -4.65
N ARG A 205 -2.74 -9.64 -3.40
CA ARG A 205 -1.47 -9.40 -2.73
C ARG A 205 -1.36 -10.32 -1.52
N GLU A 206 -0.21 -10.94 -1.38
CA GLU A 206 0.21 -11.65 -0.19
C GLU A 206 1.51 -11.02 0.31
N GLN A 207 1.63 -10.77 1.61
CA GLN A 207 2.78 -10.12 2.19
C GLN A 207 3.12 -10.78 3.52
N ASP A 208 4.36 -11.23 3.65
CA ASP A 208 4.99 -11.59 4.92
C ASP A 208 5.78 -10.39 5.44
N ALA A 209 5.56 -10.03 6.70
CA ALA A 209 6.20 -8.89 7.33
C ALA A 209 6.86 -9.26 8.66
N VAL A 210 7.98 -8.63 8.95
CA VAL A 210 8.61 -8.69 10.26
C VAL A 210 8.65 -7.29 10.86
N PRO A 211 8.59 -7.14 12.19
CA PRO A 211 8.69 -5.83 12.81
C PRO A 211 10.10 -5.27 12.61
N VAL A 212 10.22 -4.11 11.95
CA VAL A 212 11.51 -3.45 11.69
C VAL A 212 11.69 -2.21 12.55
N ASP A 213 10.62 -1.51 12.90
CA ASP A 213 10.62 -0.35 13.79
C ASP A 213 9.28 -0.27 14.53
N ASN A 214 9.32 -0.11 15.86
CA ASN A 214 8.15 0.08 16.71
C ASN A 214 8.35 1.21 17.75
N GLY A 215 9.37 2.04 17.56
CA GLY A 215 9.71 3.14 18.45
C GLY A 215 10.38 2.71 19.78
N ARG A 216 10.57 1.42 20.02
CA ARG A 216 11.30 0.88 21.21
C ARG A 216 12.65 0.35 20.79
N ARG A 217 13.67 0.65 21.58
CA ARG A 217 15.06 0.18 21.35
C ARG A 217 15.12 -1.34 21.49
N GLY A 218 15.72 -1.99 20.48
CA GLY A 218 16.03 -3.42 20.54
C GLY A 218 14.84 -4.40 20.49
N ASN A 219 13.59 -3.92 20.31
CA ASN A 219 12.39 -4.78 20.36
C ASN A 219 11.77 -5.05 18.97
N THR A 220 12.60 -5.10 17.94
CA THR A 220 12.21 -5.51 16.58
C THR A 220 13.39 -6.24 15.94
N MET A 221 13.16 -6.88 14.79
CA MET A 221 14.24 -7.58 14.11
C MET A 221 15.41 -6.66 13.76
N PHE A 222 15.16 -5.48 13.23
CA PHE A 222 16.20 -4.55 12.85
C PHE A 222 16.82 -3.83 14.06
N SER A 223 15.98 -3.27 14.94
CA SER A 223 16.51 -2.58 16.13
C SER A 223 17.18 -3.53 17.12
N GLY A 224 16.74 -4.79 17.17
CA GLY A 224 17.39 -5.84 17.95
C GLY A 224 18.81 -6.14 17.46
N ALA A 225 18.98 -6.22 16.14
CA ALA A 225 20.30 -6.44 15.54
C ALA A 225 21.28 -5.27 15.80
N LEU A 226 20.78 -4.02 15.86
CA LEU A 226 21.60 -2.86 16.17
C LEU A 226 21.88 -2.69 17.68
N ALA A 227 21.03 -3.22 18.54
CA ALA A 227 21.17 -3.08 19.99
C ALA A 227 21.92 -4.26 20.64
N ALA A 228 21.97 -5.40 19.97
CA ALA A 228 22.60 -6.60 20.49
C ALA A 228 24.12 -6.43 20.66
N ALA A 229 24.64 -6.89 21.79
CA ALA A 229 26.07 -6.85 22.04
C ALA A 229 26.84 -7.78 21.08
N PRO A 230 27.92 -7.32 20.45
CA PRO A 230 28.67 -8.07 19.44
C PRO A 230 29.31 -9.35 19.94
N GLY A 231 29.58 -9.44 21.25
CA GLY A 231 30.16 -10.64 21.85
C GLY A 231 29.16 -11.72 22.27
N LEU A 232 27.89 -11.60 21.92
CA LEU A 232 26.87 -12.60 22.26
C LEU A 232 26.59 -13.52 21.07
N PRO A 233 26.50 -14.84 21.29
CA PRO A 233 26.11 -15.77 20.23
C PRO A 233 24.64 -15.56 19.84
N ILE A 234 24.30 -15.85 18.58
CA ILE A 234 22.92 -15.79 18.08
C ILE A 234 22.02 -16.80 18.83
N PHE A 235 22.52 -18.01 19.05
CA PHE A 235 21.84 -19.09 19.74
C PHE A 235 22.64 -19.52 20.96
N ASP A 236 21.94 -19.91 22.02
CA ASP A 236 22.52 -20.46 23.23
C ASP A 236 22.97 -21.94 23.04
N GLU A 237 23.51 -22.54 24.07
CA GLU A 237 23.97 -23.94 24.08
C GLU A 237 22.86 -24.96 23.79
N ASN A 238 21.59 -24.58 23.97
CA ASN A 238 20.42 -25.42 23.70
C ASN A 238 19.87 -25.16 22.27
N GLY A 239 20.50 -24.31 21.47
CA GLY A 239 20.04 -23.93 20.15
C GLY A 239 18.86 -22.96 20.13
N LEU A 240 18.55 -22.34 21.28
CA LEU A 240 17.52 -21.30 21.37
C LEU A 240 18.13 -19.92 21.14
N PRO A 241 17.41 -18.96 20.57
CA PRO A 241 17.89 -17.59 20.43
C PRO A 241 18.36 -17.06 21.78
N THR A 242 19.59 -16.54 21.86
CA THR A 242 20.16 -16.01 23.11
C THR A 242 19.26 -14.90 23.67
N ARG A 243 19.00 -14.94 24.99
CA ARG A 243 18.22 -13.90 25.69
C ARG A 243 19.10 -12.69 25.95
N ILE A 244 19.39 -11.92 24.90
CA ILE A 244 20.39 -10.83 24.90
C ILE A 244 20.18 -9.77 25.99
N GLY A 245 18.93 -9.53 26.40
CA GLY A 245 18.60 -8.60 27.48
C GLY A 245 18.87 -9.16 28.89
N GLU A 246 19.10 -10.47 29.04
CA GLU A 246 19.29 -11.14 30.33
C GLU A 246 20.75 -11.52 30.61
N VAL A 247 21.65 -11.41 29.60
CA VAL A 247 23.05 -11.85 29.74
C VAL A 247 23.86 -10.92 30.60
N TYR A 248 23.68 -9.64 30.45
CA TYR A 248 24.42 -8.62 31.17
C TYR A 248 23.53 -7.89 32.18
N PRO A 249 24.01 -7.64 33.42
CA PRO A 249 23.22 -7.03 34.49
C PRO A 249 22.87 -5.56 34.22
N PHE A 250 23.53 -4.92 33.27
CA PHE A 250 23.27 -3.53 32.86
C PHE A 250 22.34 -3.42 31.66
N THR A 251 21.83 -4.52 31.13
CA THR A 251 20.84 -4.53 30.03
C THR A 251 19.42 -4.65 30.60
N ASP A 252 18.46 -4.05 29.91
CA ASP A 252 17.04 -4.20 30.25
C ASP A 252 16.43 -5.37 29.47
N PRO A 253 16.01 -6.45 30.15
CA PRO A 253 15.38 -7.60 29.51
C PRO A 253 14.12 -7.27 28.71
N GLY A 254 13.44 -6.18 29.08
CA GLY A 254 12.21 -5.74 28.42
C GLY A 254 12.43 -5.06 27.08
N ASP A 255 13.59 -4.44 26.89
CA ASP A 255 13.87 -3.59 25.74
C ASP A 255 14.75 -4.24 24.66
N MET A 256 15.53 -5.25 25.01
CA MET A 256 16.44 -5.92 24.07
C MET A 256 16.01 -7.34 23.78
N ARG A 257 15.67 -7.62 22.53
CA ARG A 257 15.27 -8.95 22.08
C ARG A 257 16.14 -9.44 20.94
N ASN A 258 16.43 -10.73 20.96
CA ASN A 258 17.17 -11.37 19.88
C ASN A 258 16.35 -11.27 18.58
N PRO A 259 16.94 -10.74 17.50
CA PRO A 259 16.22 -10.60 16.22
C PRO A 259 15.73 -11.91 15.64
N MET A 260 16.31 -13.04 15.99
CA MET A 260 15.87 -14.38 15.52
C MET A 260 14.52 -14.81 16.09
N LEU A 261 13.96 -14.12 17.09
CA LEU A 261 12.57 -14.34 17.54
C LEU A 261 11.53 -14.04 16.46
N TRP A 262 11.89 -13.25 15.44
CA TRP A 262 11.03 -12.95 14.29
C TRP A 262 11.46 -13.67 13.01
N ALA A 263 12.42 -14.61 13.09
CA ALA A 263 12.66 -15.58 12.05
C ALA A 263 11.55 -16.66 12.06
N GLU A 264 11.59 -17.60 11.15
CA GLU A 264 10.64 -18.74 11.21
C GLU A 264 10.81 -19.53 12.53
N PRO A 265 9.72 -19.96 13.16
CA PRO A 265 8.34 -20.04 12.65
C PRO A 265 7.42 -18.82 12.94
N TYR A 266 7.96 -17.66 13.32
CA TYR A 266 7.15 -16.43 13.46
C TYR A 266 6.44 -16.09 12.16
N LYS A 267 5.15 -15.71 12.25
CA LYS A 267 4.34 -15.32 11.09
C LYS A 267 3.61 -14.00 11.34
N ASN A 268 3.64 -13.14 10.33
CA ASN A 268 2.80 -11.96 10.23
C ASN A 268 2.45 -11.77 8.75
N ARG A 269 1.42 -12.50 8.32
CA ARG A 269 1.02 -12.62 6.92
C ARG A 269 -0.27 -11.88 6.66
N SER A 270 -0.30 -11.09 5.61
CA SER A 270 -1.49 -10.39 5.16
C SER A 270 -1.83 -10.73 3.71
N PHE A 271 -3.14 -10.89 3.46
CA PHE A 271 -3.71 -11.09 2.13
C PHE A 271 -4.65 -9.93 1.83
N ALA A 272 -4.63 -9.44 0.60
CA ALA A 272 -5.62 -8.48 0.13
C ALA A 272 -6.04 -8.83 -1.29
N ASN A 273 -7.35 -8.89 -1.53
CA ASN A 273 -7.94 -9.02 -2.86
C ASN A 273 -8.69 -7.72 -3.17
N THR A 274 -8.28 -7.03 -4.23
CA THR A 274 -8.85 -5.74 -4.63
C THR A 274 -9.49 -5.87 -6.01
N PHE A 275 -10.70 -5.32 -6.17
CA PHE A 275 -11.41 -5.23 -7.44
C PHE A 275 -11.79 -3.77 -7.68
N LEU A 276 -11.47 -3.27 -8.86
CA LEU A 276 -11.87 -1.96 -9.33
C LEU A 276 -12.57 -2.14 -10.68
N VAL A 277 -13.82 -1.71 -10.77
CA VAL A 277 -14.60 -1.69 -12.00
C VAL A 277 -15.08 -0.27 -12.25
N ASN A 278 -14.83 0.26 -13.43
CA ASN A 278 -15.28 1.55 -13.88
C ASN A 278 -15.94 1.40 -15.26
N SER A 279 -17.16 1.86 -15.40
CA SER A 279 -17.92 1.84 -16.65
C SER A 279 -18.42 3.24 -16.96
N LEU A 280 -18.19 3.69 -18.18
CA LEU A 280 -18.61 4.99 -18.68
C LEU A 280 -19.47 4.79 -19.93
N LEU A 281 -20.65 5.40 -19.93
CA LEU A 281 -21.53 5.53 -21.09
C LEU A 281 -21.57 6.99 -21.50
N ASP A 282 -21.14 7.26 -22.74
CA ASP A 282 -21.16 8.60 -23.34
C ASP A 282 -22.20 8.68 -24.45
N PHE A 283 -23.20 9.54 -24.25
CA PHE A 283 -24.30 9.80 -25.19
C PHE A 283 -24.06 11.13 -25.91
N SER A 284 -23.90 11.12 -27.22
CA SER A 284 -23.93 12.29 -28.07
C SER A 284 -25.39 12.59 -28.49
N ILE A 285 -26.08 13.41 -27.69
CA ILE A 285 -27.51 13.70 -27.89
C ILE A 285 -27.72 14.57 -29.17
N THR A 286 -26.82 15.56 -29.31
CA THR A 286 -26.72 16.38 -30.53
C THR A 286 -25.23 16.71 -30.76
N GLU A 287 -24.88 17.39 -31.85
CA GLU A 287 -23.51 17.88 -32.10
C GLU A 287 -23.00 18.79 -30.98
N ALA A 288 -23.87 19.47 -30.25
CA ALA A 288 -23.53 20.42 -29.21
C ALA A 288 -23.77 19.87 -27.79
N LEU A 289 -24.60 18.85 -27.61
CA LEU A 289 -25.04 18.37 -26.31
C LEU A 289 -24.65 16.91 -26.11
N SER A 290 -23.90 16.61 -25.08
CA SER A 290 -23.54 15.26 -24.63
C SER A 290 -23.94 15.02 -23.18
N PHE A 291 -24.28 13.77 -22.89
CA PHE A 291 -24.53 13.28 -21.54
C PHE A 291 -23.62 12.08 -21.26
N SER A 292 -22.92 12.10 -20.15
CA SER A 292 -22.13 10.96 -19.70
C SER A 292 -22.58 10.47 -18.33
N THR A 293 -22.66 9.15 -18.19
CA THR A 293 -22.92 8.51 -16.90
C THR A 293 -21.83 7.50 -16.61
N ARG A 294 -21.25 7.61 -15.42
CA ARG A 294 -20.17 6.74 -14.92
C ARG A 294 -20.66 5.95 -13.73
N PHE A 295 -20.32 4.68 -13.71
CA PHE A 295 -20.51 3.77 -12.59
C PHE A 295 -19.14 3.21 -12.20
N GLY A 296 -18.76 3.36 -10.95
CA GLY A 296 -17.51 2.83 -10.44
C GLY A 296 -17.73 2.07 -9.13
N LEU A 297 -17.05 0.95 -9.00
CA LEU A 297 -17.02 0.11 -7.81
C LEU A 297 -15.57 -0.20 -7.47
N GLU A 298 -15.18 0.09 -6.25
CA GLU A 298 -13.93 -0.34 -5.66
C GLU A 298 -14.25 -1.22 -4.45
N TYR A 299 -13.65 -2.39 -4.39
CA TYR A 299 -13.84 -3.37 -3.31
C TYR A 299 -12.51 -3.97 -2.91
N GLU A 300 -12.27 -4.07 -1.61
CA GLU A 300 -11.14 -4.81 -1.06
C GLU A 300 -11.59 -5.69 0.09
N ASN A 301 -11.12 -6.93 0.07
CA ASN A 301 -11.18 -7.85 1.20
C ASN A 301 -9.76 -8.16 1.66
N SER A 302 -9.51 -8.05 2.95
CA SER A 302 -8.20 -8.31 3.55
C SER A 302 -8.29 -9.26 4.74
N THR A 303 -7.27 -10.08 4.90
CA THR A 303 -7.06 -10.95 6.06
C THR A 303 -5.64 -10.74 6.55
N SER A 304 -5.45 -10.67 7.86
CA SER A 304 -4.13 -10.65 8.50
C SER A 304 -4.06 -11.75 9.54
N ASN A 305 -3.02 -12.57 9.43
CA ASN A 305 -2.75 -13.69 10.29
C ASN A 305 -1.41 -13.46 10.99
N GLY A 306 -1.40 -13.54 12.31
CA GLY A 306 -0.20 -13.46 13.14
C GLY A 306 -0.01 -14.71 13.94
N PHE A 307 1.24 -15.17 14.05
CA PHE A 307 1.63 -16.25 14.95
C PHE A 307 2.97 -15.93 15.60
N SER A 308 2.98 -15.91 16.93
CA SER A 308 4.17 -15.80 17.75
C SER A 308 4.43 -17.15 18.42
N PRO A 309 5.49 -17.86 18.04
CA PRO A 309 5.74 -19.21 18.50
C PRO A 309 6.15 -19.25 19.98
N ILE A 310 6.03 -20.43 20.59
CA ILE A 310 6.68 -20.79 21.84
C ILE A 310 8.13 -21.09 21.49
N ILE A 311 9.05 -20.26 21.98
CA ILE A 311 10.49 -20.39 21.74
C ILE A 311 11.20 -20.87 23.02
N TYR A 312 10.91 -20.24 24.15
CA TYR A 312 11.49 -20.62 25.44
C TYR A 312 10.50 -21.43 26.30
N PRO A 313 11.05 -22.21 27.24
CA PRO A 313 10.25 -22.86 28.26
C PRO A 313 9.39 -21.87 29.00
N ASN A 314 8.27 -21.70 29.18
CA ASN A 314 7.39 -20.70 29.79
C ASN A 314 6.85 -19.59 28.86
N ASP A 315 7.25 -19.57 27.60
CA ASP A 315 6.55 -18.75 26.64
C ASP A 315 5.12 -19.29 26.45
N ARG A 316 4.20 -18.39 26.24
CA ARG A 316 2.80 -18.77 26.05
C ARG A 316 2.42 -18.93 24.57
N GLY A 317 3.24 -18.44 23.68
CA GLY A 317 2.87 -18.33 22.27
C GLY A 317 1.62 -17.47 22.08
N GLY A 318 1.31 -17.12 20.85
CA GLY A 318 0.10 -16.37 20.55
C GLY A 318 -0.23 -16.40 19.07
N ALA A 319 -1.51 -16.24 18.75
CA ALA A 319 -1.96 -16.08 17.38
C ALA A 319 -3.05 -15.03 17.27
N SER A 320 -3.19 -14.45 16.10
CA SER A 320 -4.26 -13.52 15.81
C SER A 320 -4.75 -13.69 14.38
N VAL A 321 -6.05 -13.52 14.19
CA VAL A 321 -6.68 -13.48 12.88
C VAL A 321 -7.57 -12.25 12.83
N SER A 322 -7.42 -11.45 11.80
CA SER A 322 -8.32 -10.33 11.54
C SER A 322 -8.76 -10.33 10.08
N ASN A 323 -10.03 -10.03 9.86
CA ASN A 323 -10.63 -9.93 8.55
C ASN A 323 -11.29 -8.57 8.40
N GLY A 324 -11.16 -7.98 7.23
CA GLY A 324 -11.80 -6.72 6.92
C GLY A 324 -12.20 -6.66 5.45
N TYR A 325 -13.22 -5.87 5.16
CA TYR A 325 -13.53 -5.49 3.80
C TYR A 325 -14.02 -4.06 3.77
N TRP A 326 -13.83 -3.44 2.64
CA TRP A 326 -14.44 -2.16 2.34
C TRP A 326 -14.85 -2.10 0.88
N ASN A 327 -15.83 -1.24 0.60
CA ASN A 327 -16.26 -0.95 -0.75
C ASN A 327 -16.55 0.54 -0.91
N SER A 328 -16.40 1.03 -2.12
CA SER A 328 -16.80 2.37 -2.52
C SER A 328 -17.52 2.29 -3.87
N PHE A 329 -18.73 2.79 -3.90
CA PHE A 329 -19.52 2.93 -5.12
C PHE A 329 -19.61 4.40 -5.50
N VAL A 330 -19.41 4.71 -6.78
CA VAL A 330 -19.57 6.06 -7.35
C VAL A 330 -20.50 6.00 -8.53
N ASN A 331 -21.47 6.91 -8.58
CA ASN A 331 -22.23 7.23 -9.77
C ASN A 331 -22.08 8.72 -10.07
N GLU A 332 -21.66 9.01 -11.29
CA GLU A 332 -21.47 10.38 -11.78
C GLU A 332 -22.26 10.58 -13.05
N ASN A 333 -23.03 11.67 -13.13
CA ASN A 333 -23.85 12.03 -14.26
C ASN A 333 -23.49 13.47 -14.67
N ILE A 334 -23.05 13.65 -15.90
CA ILE A 334 -22.56 14.93 -16.42
C ILE A 334 -23.28 15.26 -17.74
N LEU A 335 -23.86 16.44 -17.81
CA LEU A 335 -24.38 17.03 -19.04
C LEU A 335 -23.46 18.13 -19.51
N THR A 336 -23.01 18.06 -20.76
CA THR A 336 -22.09 19.04 -21.36
C THR A 336 -22.71 19.63 -22.62
N TYR A 337 -22.73 20.97 -22.68
CA TYR A 337 -23.12 21.72 -23.88
C TYR A 337 -21.89 22.47 -24.39
N THR A 338 -21.49 22.24 -25.65
CA THR A 338 -20.35 22.92 -26.28
C THR A 338 -20.76 23.43 -27.65
N LYS A 339 -20.60 24.74 -27.87
CA LYS A 339 -20.94 25.37 -29.15
C LYS A 339 -19.99 26.51 -29.48
N THR A 340 -19.68 26.63 -30.76
CA THR A 340 -18.95 27.78 -31.32
C THR A 340 -19.95 28.68 -32.05
N PHE A 341 -19.99 29.96 -31.68
CA PHE A 341 -20.84 30.99 -32.28
C PHE A 341 -19.97 31.97 -33.08
N ALA A 342 -20.46 32.39 -34.23
CA ALA A 342 -19.77 33.37 -35.10
C ALA A 342 -18.28 33.06 -35.32
N SER A 343 -17.88 31.79 -35.26
CA SER A 343 -16.50 31.27 -35.43
C SER A 343 -15.47 31.77 -34.40
N ILE A 344 -15.80 32.73 -33.53
CA ILE A 344 -14.87 33.35 -32.58
C ILE A 344 -15.27 33.17 -31.11
N HIS A 345 -16.54 32.81 -30.82
CA HIS A 345 -17.03 32.59 -29.47
C HIS A 345 -17.18 31.09 -29.20
N LYS A 346 -16.31 30.51 -28.38
CA LYS A 346 -16.42 29.12 -27.96
C LYS A 346 -16.97 29.07 -26.53
N LEU A 347 -18.12 28.42 -26.36
CA LEU A 347 -18.79 28.25 -25.06
C LEU A 347 -18.89 26.77 -24.74
N SER A 348 -18.46 26.39 -23.53
CA SER A 348 -18.66 25.07 -22.96
C SER A 348 -19.27 25.21 -21.57
N ILE A 349 -20.46 24.61 -21.38
CA ILE A 349 -21.16 24.59 -20.10
C ILE A 349 -21.26 23.12 -19.66
N LEU A 350 -20.87 22.84 -18.42
CA LEU A 350 -20.96 21.53 -17.81
C LEU A 350 -21.79 21.63 -16.54
N GLY A 351 -22.74 20.73 -16.37
CA GLY A 351 -23.48 20.51 -15.12
C GLY A 351 -23.44 19.04 -14.76
N GLY A 352 -23.22 18.73 -13.48
CA GLY A 352 -23.10 17.33 -13.08
C GLY A 352 -23.54 17.08 -11.64
N VAL A 353 -23.90 15.83 -11.38
CA VAL A 353 -24.21 15.31 -10.05
C VAL A 353 -23.41 14.04 -9.84
N THR A 354 -22.75 13.95 -8.68
CA THR A 354 -21.99 12.76 -8.27
C THR A 354 -22.53 12.25 -6.93
N TYR A 355 -22.79 10.97 -6.86
CA TYR A 355 -23.10 10.25 -5.62
C TYR A 355 -21.97 9.26 -5.34
N GLN A 356 -21.49 9.24 -4.10
CA GLN A 356 -20.54 8.25 -3.63
C GLN A 356 -21.00 7.68 -2.28
N ASN A 357 -20.86 6.37 -2.14
CA ASN A 357 -21.03 5.65 -0.88
C ASN A 357 -19.72 4.91 -0.57
N TYR A 358 -19.40 4.84 0.70
CA TYR A 358 -18.30 4.04 1.23
C TYR A 358 -18.79 3.26 2.44
N SER A 359 -18.40 2.01 2.53
CA SER A 359 -18.66 1.16 3.69
C SER A 359 -17.43 0.32 4.00
N SER A 360 -17.08 0.20 5.27
CA SER A 360 -16.03 -0.71 5.73
C SER A 360 -16.47 -1.43 6.99
N ARG A 361 -16.07 -2.70 7.10
CA ARG A 361 -16.29 -3.54 8.28
C ARG A 361 -15.09 -4.43 8.51
N GLY A 362 -14.84 -4.75 9.77
CA GLY A 362 -13.82 -5.71 10.11
C GLY A 362 -14.04 -6.30 11.49
N SER A 363 -13.37 -7.41 11.72
CA SER A 363 -13.34 -8.11 12.99
C SER A 363 -12.00 -8.77 13.21
N GLY A 364 -11.60 -8.96 14.45
CA GLY A 364 -10.36 -9.64 14.80
C GLY A 364 -10.44 -10.31 16.16
N ILE A 365 -9.64 -11.35 16.30
CA ILE A 365 -9.48 -12.11 17.53
C ILE A 365 -8.00 -12.43 17.72
N GLY A 366 -7.54 -12.37 18.95
CA GLY A 366 -6.22 -12.80 19.37
C GLY A 366 -6.33 -13.84 20.48
N VAL A 367 -5.40 -14.77 20.52
CA VAL A 367 -5.33 -15.83 21.52
C VAL A 367 -3.90 -16.00 22.01
N SER A 368 -3.73 -16.59 23.19
CA SER A 368 -2.42 -16.95 23.75
C SER A 368 -2.50 -18.21 24.62
N GLY A 369 -1.34 -18.79 24.92
CA GLY A 369 -1.28 -20.01 25.74
C GLY A 369 -1.46 -21.26 24.91
N PHE A 370 -0.70 -21.40 23.84
CA PHE A 370 -0.59 -22.64 23.09
C PHE A 370 0.24 -23.67 23.88
N THR A 371 -0.04 -24.95 23.71
CA THR A 371 0.74 -26.05 24.29
C THR A 371 1.91 -26.46 23.38
N ASN A 372 1.85 -26.13 22.10
CA ASN A 372 2.87 -26.40 21.08
C ASN A 372 2.69 -25.44 19.88
N ASN A 373 3.63 -25.51 18.93
CA ASN A 373 3.63 -24.66 17.73
C ASN A 373 2.97 -25.31 16.48
N ILE A 374 2.29 -26.46 16.62
CA ILE A 374 1.84 -27.26 15.45
C ILE A 374 0.67 -26.63 14.75
N THR A 375 -0.28 -26.06 15.48
CA THR A 375 -1.52 -25.52 14.89
C THR A 375 -1.40 -24.08 14.43
N GLU A 376 -0.39 -23.37 14.92
CA GLU A 376 -0.13 -21.97 14.55
C GLU A 376 -1.40 -21.09 14.61
N ASP A 377 -1.64 -20.27 13.56
CA ASP A 377 -2.84 -19.43 13.40
C ASP A 377 -4.06 -20.19 12.82
N TYR A 378 -3.88 -21.47 12.42
CA TYR A 378 -4.97 -22.25 11.80
C TYR A 378 -6.00 -22.78 12.80
N ASN A 379 -5.65 -22.92 14.09
CA ASN A 379 -6.59 -23.35 15.12
C ASN A 379 -6.45 -22.50 16.39
N LEU A 380 -7.11 -21.36 16.41
CA LEU A 380 -7.12 -20.48 17.59
C LEU A 380 -7.79 -21.12 18.81
N GLY A 381 -8.67 -22.10 18.60
CA GLY A 381 -9.35 -22.82 19.67
C GLY A 381 -8.45 -23.76 20.50
N SER A 382 -7.20 -24.01 20.05
CA SER A 382 -6.21 -24.81 20.84
C SER A 382 -5.46 -23.97 21.87
N ALA A 383 -5.66 -22.65 21.92
CA ALA A 383 -5.05 -21.77 22.91
C ALA A 383 -5.86 -21.72 24.21
N GLU A 384 -5.17 -21.55 25.32
CA GLU A 384 -5.77 -21.50 26.67
C GLU A 384 -6.58 -20.22 26.90
N THR A 385 -6.10 -19.09 26.36
CA THR A 385 -6.68 -17.77 26.63
C THR A 385 -7.12 -17.11 25.33
N THR A 386 -8.38 -16.67 25.28
CA THR A 386 -8.93 -15.88 24.18
C THR A 386 -9.07 -14.41 24.62
N ASN A 387 -8.48 -13.50 23.87
CA ASN A 387 -8.69 -12.07 24.07
C ASN A 387 -10.11 -11.69 23.62
N PRO A 388 -10.70 -10.59 24.15
CA PRO A 388 -11.96 -10.09 23.64
C PRO A 388 -11.89 -9.84 22.13
N ALA A 389 -12.85 -10.39 21.39
CA ALA A 389 -12.96 -10.14 19.97
C ALA A 389 -13.26 -8.64 19.72
N SER A 390 -12.67 -8.08 18.68
CA SER A 390 -12.91 -6.71 18.26
C SER A 390 -13.68 -6.67 16.95
N SER A 391 -14.52 -5.66 16.77
CA SER A 391 -15.16 -5.40 15.47
C SER A 391 -15.39 -3.91 15.28
N TYR A 392 -15.46 -3.50 14.02
CA TYR A 392 -15.79 -2.11 13.66
C TYR A 392 -16.63 -2.07 12.40
N ALA A 393 -17.39 -0.99 12.25
CA ALA A 393 -18.07 -0.62 11.02
C ALA A 393 -17.98 0.88 10.83
N SER A 394 -17.77 1.32 9.60
CA SER A 394 -17.75 2.73 9.22
C SER A 394 -18.45 2.88 7.87
N GLU A 395 -19.26 3.91 7.74
CA GLU A 395 -20.03 4.19 6.54
C GLU A 395 -20.14 5.70 6.33
N TRP A 396 -20.05 6.14 5.09
CA TRP A 396 -20.31 7.52 4.73
C TRP A 396 -20.85 7.64 3.30
N THR A 397 -21.56 8.72 3.06
CA THR A 397 -22.08 9.09 1.75
C THR A 397 -21.68 10.51 1.39
N LEU A 398 -21.52 10.77 0.11
CA LEU A 398 -21.22 12.08 -0.44
C LEU A 398 -22.10 12.31 -1.66
N LEU A 399 -22.90 13.38 -1.64
CA LEU A 399 -23.66 13.87 -2.78
C LEU A 399 -23.11 15.23 -3.19
N SER A 400 -22.79 15.40 -4.46
CA SER A 400 -22.18 16.62 -4.97
C SER A 400 -22.86 17.12 -6.22
N GLY A 401 -23.06 18.45 -6.30
CA GLY A 401 -23.48 19.13 -7.51
C GLY A 401 -22.36 20.00 -8.06
N LEU A 402 -22.14 19.99 -9.36
CA LEU A 402 -21.06 20.73 -10.04
C LEU A 402 -21.63 21.52 -11.21
N GLY A 403 -21.19 22.77 -11.38
CA GLY A 403 -21.37 23.58 -12.56
C GLY A 403 -20.06 24.23 -13.00
N ARG A 404 -19.78 24.23 -14.29
CA ARG A 404 -18.62 24.90 -14.89
C ARG A 404 -18.98 25.55 -16.20
N VAL A 405 -18.48 26.73 -16.41
CA VAL A 405 -18.58 27.48 -17.68
C VAL A 405 -17.17 27.82 -18.15
N ASN A 406 -16.83 27.43 -19.35
CA ASN A 406 -15.63 27.85 -20.05
C ASN A 406 -16.04 28.68 -21.27
N TYR A 407 -15.48 29.85 -21.41
CA TYR A 407 -15.70 30.73 -22.54
C TYR A 407 -14.37 31.19 -23.12
N SER A 408 -14.27 31.12 -24.45
CA SER A 408 -13.13 31.64 -25.19
C SER A 408 -13.60 32.60 -26.29
N LEU A 409 -12.95 33.74 -26.36
CA LEU A 409 -13.14 34.76 -27.41
C LEU A 409 -11.91 34.80 -28.31
N ASN A 410 -12.13 34.49 -29.59
CA ASN A 410 -11.13 34.52 -30.65
C ASN A 410 -9.81 33.77 -30.30
N ASP A 411 -9.90 32.71 -29.51
CA ASP A 411 -8.76 31.92 -28.96
C ASP A 411 -7.68 32.80 -28.27
N LYS A 412 -8.07 33.97 -27.82
CA LYS A 412 -7.18 34.94 -27.17
C LYS A 412 -7.55 35.25 -25.73
N TYR A 413 -8.83 35.31 -25.41
CA TYR A 413 -9.33 35.58 -24.07
C TYR A 413 -10.08 34.38 -23.57
N TYR A 414 -9.73 33.90 -22.37
CA TYR A 414 -10.30 32.69 -21.73
C TYR A 414 -10.86 33.07 -20.38
N ILE A 415 -12.08 32.66 -20.11
CA ILE A 415 -12.74 32.79 -18.81
C ILE A 415 -13.25 31.40 -18.39
N THR A 416 -12.92 31.00 -17.17
CA THR A 416 -13.45 29.79 -16.54
C THR A 416 -14.10 30.16 -15.21
N ALA A 417 -15.33 29.75 -15.01
CA ALA A 417 -16.03 29.82 -13.73
C ALA A 417 -16.52 28.44 -13.34
N SER A 418 -16.35 28.05 -12.07
CA SER A 418 -16.86 26.79 -11.55
C SER A 418 -17.48 26.98 -10.18
N VAL A 419 -18.54 26.25 -9.93
CA VAL A 419 -19.19 26.14 -8.61
C VAL A 419 -19.42 24.67 -8.30
N ARG A 420 -19.17 24.29 -7.05
CA ARG A 420 -19.45 22.94 -6.54
C ARG A 420 -20.03 23.04 -5.15
N ALA A 421 -21.03 22.21 -4.91
CA ALA A 421 -21.62 22.02 -3.58
C ALA A 421 -21.52 20.55 -3.20
N ASP A 422 -20.98 20.28 -2.02
CA ASP A 422 -20.80 18.93 -1.48
C ASP A 422 -21.59 18.78 -0.19
N GLY A 423 -22.48 17.75 -0.13
CA GLY A 423 -23.17 17.31 1.06
C GLY A 423 -22.60 15.97 1.52
N SER A 424 -22.00 15.92 2.71
CA SER A 424 -21.38 14.72 3.27
C SER A 424 -22.07 14.30 4.55
N SER A 425 -22.17 12.98 4.78
CA SER A 425 -22.61 12.40 6.05
C SER A 425 -21.49 12.29 7.11
N ARG A 426 -20.29 12.74 6.81
CA ARG A 426 -19.15 12.83 7.76
C ARG A 426 -19.23 14.05 8.62
#